data_deee248fe6e228eb7d0b11591706d389
#
_entry.id   deee248fe6e228eb7d0b11591706d389
#
_cell.length_a   1.000
_cell.length_b   1.000
_cell.length_c   1.000
_cell.angle_alpha   90.00
_cell.angle_beta   90.00
_cell.angle_gamma   90.00
#
_symmetry.space_group_name_H-M   'P 1'
#
loop_
_entity.id
_entity.type
_entity.pdbx_description
1 polymer ?
#
loop_
_entity_poly.entity_id
_entity_poly.type
_entity_poly.pdbx_seq_one_letter_code
_entity_poly.pdbx_strand_id
1 'polypeptide(L)'
;SINSILNYLTDKTWNKKFKPNRTLFDWISSDPDNVDDYVNDELCGFSVSNLMWQDIANGCLKAFDSNNYINSDKNLPILLIAGTKDPVSNFGKGMDLLHEMLSKIFMNVSYIKVENDRHEVFSGLNKEFAYNKMKSFLDNF
;
A
#
# COMPACT_ATOMS: atom_id res chain seq x y z
N SER A 1 6.63 -23.65 7.95
CA SER A 1 6.03 -23.39 9.28
C SER A 1 5.45 -21.99 9.32
N ILE A 2 4.30 -21.82 9.92
CA ILE A 2 3.69 -20.52 10.18
C ILE A 2 4.49 -19.84 11.29
N ASN A 3 4.92 -18.60 11.07
CA ASN A 3 5.60 -17.80 12.09
C ASN A 3 4.69 -16.68 12.59
N SER A 4 3.87 -17.00 13.57
CA SER A 4 2.96 -16.03 14.21
C SER A 4 3.71 -14.85 14.87
N ILE A 5 4.97 -15.03 15.25
CA ILE A 5 5.79 -13.98 15.86
C ILE A 5 6.10 -12.88 14.82
N LEU A 6 6.52 -13.26 13.62
CA LEU A 6 6.84 -12.28 12.56
C LEU A 6 5.58 -11.49 12.15
N ASN A 7 4.46 -12.16 11.93
CA ASN A 7 3.17 -11.50 11.63
C ASN A 7 2.81 -10.50 12.75
N TYR A 8 2.81 -10.96 14.00
CA TYR A 8 2.48 -10.10 15.13
C TYR A 8 3.41 -8.87 15.26
N LEU A 9 4.73 -9.06 15.07
CA LEU A 9 5.69 -7.95 15.16
C LEU A 9 5.49 -6.94 14.03
N THR A 10 5.13 -7.38 12.84
CA THR A 10 4.85 -6.54 11.69
C THR A 10 3.62 -5.67 11.95
N ASP A 11 2.49 -6.29 12.30
CA ASP A 11 1.25 -5.58 12.61
C ASP A 11 1.43 -4.60 13.79
N LYS A 12 2.08 -5.05 14.86
CA LYS A 12 2.37 -4.20 16.01
C LYS A 12 3.24 -2.99 15.67
N THR A 13 4.22 -3.16 14.77
CA THR A 13 5.12 -2.10 14.34
C THR A 13 4.38 -1.05 13.53
N TRP A 14 3.56 -1.49 12.56
CA TRP A 14 2.76 -0.59 11.74
C TRP A 14 1.69 0.13 12.57
N ASN A 15 1.06 -0.57 13.51
CA ASN A 15 0.00 -0.03 14.34
C ASN A 15 0.48 0.98 15.42
N LYS A 16 1.79 0.99 15.72
CA LYS A 16 2.38 1.78 16.82
C LYS A 16 2.07 3.29 16.73
N LYS A 17 1.92 3.81 15.52
CA LYS A 17 1.69 5.24 15.26
C LYS A 17 0.23 5.67 15.42
N PHE A 18 -0.69 4.72 15.59
CA PHE A 18 -2.14 4.98 15.67
C PHE A 18 -2.70 4.83 17.10
N LYS A 19 -1.86 4.96 18.11
CA LYS A 19 -2.27 4.88 19.52
C LYS A 19 -3.20 6.04 19.92
N PRO A 20 -4.21 5.78 20.79
CA PRO A 20 -4.57 4.48 21.36
C PRO A 20 -5.15 3.54 20.31
N ASN A 21 -4.66 2.29 20.27
CA ASN A 21 -5.14 1.32 19.28
C ASN A 21 -6.45 0.69 19.75
N ARG A 22 -7.38 0.53 18.82
CA ARG A 22 -8.66 -0.18 19.02
C ARG A 22 -8.51 -1.68 18.69
N THR A 23 -7.72 -1.97 17.64
CA THR A 23 -7.41 -3.32 17.17
C THR A 23 -5.91 -3.48 16.87
N LEU A 24 -5.47 -4.65 16.40
CA LEU A 24 -4.12 -4.85 15.85
C LEU A 24 -3.97 -4.30 14.41
N PHE A 25 -5.08 -3.94 13.78
CA PHE A 25 -5.16 -3.63 12.34
C PHE A 25 -5.60 -2.20 12.05
N ASP A 26 -5.57 -1.30 13.04
CA ASP A 26 -5.93 0.11 12.82
C ASP A 26 -5.07 0.78 11.74
N TRP A 27 -3.89 0.25 11.48
CA TRP A 27 -2.98 0.74 10.43
C TRP A 27 -3.52 0.53 9.01
N ILE A 28 -4.49 -0.36 8.81
CA ILE A 28 -5.03 -0.72 7.49
C ILE A 28 -5.86 0.43 6.93
N SER A 29 -6.79 0.97 7.71
CA SER A 29 -7.74 1.97 7.23
C SER A 29 -7.93 3.12 8.21
N SER A 30 -8.24 4.30 7.65
CA SER A 30 -8.71 5.45 8.42
C SER A 30 -10.18 5.32 8.84
N ASP A 31 -10.95 4.45 8.15
CA ASP A 31 -12.34 4.14 8.46
C ASP A 31 -12.41 2.98 9.48
N PRO A 32 -12.97 3.24 10.69
CA PRO A 32 -13.11 2.20 11.71
C PRO A 32 -13.99 1.03 11.28
N ASP A 33 -15.02 1.29 10.48
CA ASP A 33 -15.94 0.24 10.01
C ASP A 33 -15.20 -0.73 9.07
N ASN A 34 -14.36 -0.22 8.18
CA ASN A 34 -13.51 -1.06 7.35
C ASN A 34 -12.50 -1.89 8.16
N VAL A 35 -11.96 -1.33 9.23
CA VAL A 35 -11.08 -2.10 10.14
C VAL A 35 -11.85 -3.22 10.83
N ASP A 36 -13.10 -2.97 11.25
CA ASP A 36 -13.94 -3.98 11.88
C ASP A 36 -14.33 -5.08 10.88
N ASP A 37 -14.67 -4.73 9.65
CA ASP A 37 -14.92 -5.69 8.57
C ASP A 37 -13.70 -6.60 8.35
N TYR A 38 -12.49 -6.00 8.27
CA TYR A 38 -11.24 -6.77 8.13
C TYR A 38 -10.98 -7.72 9.29
N VAL A 39 -11.26 -7.30 10.53
CA VAL A 39 -11.07 -8.12 11.74
C VAL A 39 -12.06 -9.28 11.79
N ASN A 40 -13.27 -9.07 11.28
CA ASN A 40 -14.34 -10.06 11.30
C ASN A 40 -14.32 -11.02 10.10
N ASP A 41 -13.54 -10.74 9.07
CA ASP A 41 -13.41 -11.57 7.88
C ASP A 41 -12.39 -12.70 8.13
N GLU A 42 -12.84 -13.96 8.07
CA GLU A 42 -11.99 -15.15 8.23
C GLU A 42 -10.88 -15.26 7.16
N LEU A 43 -11.05 -14.57 6.03
CA LEU A 43 -10.07 -14.52 4.94
C LEU A 43 -9.03 -13.41 5.12
N CYS A 44 -9.15 -12.60 6.18
CA CYS A 44 -8.27 -11.49 6.48
C CYS A 44 -7.47 -11.73 7.79
N GLY A 45 -6.35 -11.05 7.96
CA GLY A 45 -5.57 -11.03 9.19
C GLY A 45 -4.97 -12.38 9.63
N PHE A 46 -5.04 -13.42 8.82
CA PHE A 46 -4.49 -14.72 9.16
C PHE A 46 -2.95 -14.75 9.09
N SER A 47 -2.34 -15.59 9.90
CA SER A 47 -0.88 -15.72 9.93
C SER A 47 -0.37 -16.43 8.68
N VAL A 48 0.63 -15.84 8.03
CA VAL A 48 1.27 -16.38 6.83
C VAL A 48 2.59 -17.10 7.15
N SER A 49 3.07 -17.93 6.22
CA SER A 49 4.32 -18.66 6.38
C SER A 49 5.55 -17.76 6.18
N ASN A 50 6.70 -18.18 6.71
CA ASN A 50 7.96 -17.50 6.44
C ASN A 50 8.32 -17.48 4.95
N LEU A 51 7.93 -18.51 4.19
CA LEU A 51 8.14 -18.55 2.76
C LEU A 51 7.35 -17.43 2.06
N MET A 52 6.11 -17.19 2.46
CA MET A 52 5.31 -16.09 1.92
C MET A 52 5.95 -14.73 2.21
N TRP A 53 6.49 -14.51 3.42
CA TRP A 53 7.24 -13.29 3.73
C TRP A 53 8.49 -13.14 2.86
N GLN A 54 9.20 -14.23 2.59
CA GLN A 54 10.35 -14.23 1.69
C GLN A 54 9.94 -13.89 0.25
N ASP A 55 8.85 -14.45 -0.24
CA ASP A 55 8.33 -14.18 -1.58
C ASP A 55 7.88 -12.71 -1.73
N ILE A 56 7.21 -12.16 -0.72
CA ILE A 56 6.84 -10.73 -0.68
C ILE A 56 8.12 -9.86 -0.73
N ALA A 57 9.12 -10.16 0.10
CA ALA A 57 10.38 -9.40 0.10
C ALA A 57 11.09 -9.48 -1.26
N ASN A 58 11.15 -10.65 -1.87
CA ASN A 58 11.73 -10.85 -3.21
C ASN A 58 10.94 -10.10 -4.29
N GLY A 59 9.60 -10.08 -4.18
CA GLY A 59 8.73 -9.29 -5.06
C GLY A 59 9.02 -7.80 -4.96
N CYS A 60 9.14 -7.28 -3.74
CA CYS A 60 9.50 -5.88 -3.50
C CYS A 60 10.88 -5.54 -4.09
N LEU A 61 11.89 -6.37 -3.87
CA LEU A 61 13.23 -6.17 -4.44
C LEU A 61 13.19 -6.08 -5.97
N LYS A 62 12.41 -6.95 -6.62
CA LYS A 62 12.22 -6.90 -8.08
C LYS A 62 11.47 -5.67 -8.54
N ALA A 63 10.44 -5.24 -7.81
CA ALA A 63 9.65 -4.07 -8.15
C ALA A 63 10.46 -2.75 -8.07
N PHE A 64 11.47 -2.70 -7.19
CA PHE A 64 12.36 -1.54 -7.06
C PHE A 64 13.66 -1.64 -7.88
N ASP A 65 13.84 -2.70 -8.68
CA ASP A 65 14.96 -2.83 -9.62
C ASP A 65 14.57 -2.26 -11.00
N SER A 66 15.13 -1.09 -11.33
CA SER A 66 14.85 -0.39 -12.59
C SER A 66 15.19 -1.23 -13.84
N ASN A 67 16.12 -2.19 -13.74
CA ASN A 67 16.50 -3.07 -14.84
C ASN A 67 15.32 -3.94 -15.32
N ASN A 68 14.35 -4.25 -14.45
CA ASN A 68 13.18 -5.03 -14.83
C ASN A 68 12.22 -4.28 -15.77
N TYR A 69 12.40 -2.96 -15.94
CA TYR A 69 11.53 -2.11 -16.76
C TYR A 69 12.17 -1.69 -18.11
N ILE A 70 13.38 -2.19 -18.44
CA ILE A 70 14.11 -1.78 -19.66
C ILE A 70 13.27 -2.01 -20.93
N ASN A 71 12.58 -3.15 -21.00
CA ASN A 71 11.79 -3.56 -22.16
C ASN A 71 10.32 -3.16 -22.11
N SER A 72 9.91 -2.40 -21.09
CA SER A 72 8.53 -1.92 -20.98
C SER A 72 8.25 -0.77 -21.95
N ASP A 73 7.01 -0.65 -22.41
CA ASP A 73 6.58 0.53 -23.18
C ASP A 73 6.70 1.78 -22.29
N LYS A 74 7.52 2.74 -22.73
CA LYS A 74 7.78 3.97 -21.97
C LYS A 74 6.59 4.94 -22.00
N ASN A 75 5.64 4.74 -22.89
CA ASN A 75 4.41 5.53 -22.97
C ASN A 75 3.29 4.98 -22.07
N LEU A 76 3.49 3.81 -21.46
CA LEU A 76 2.49 3.23 -20.55
C LEU A 76 2.14 4.25 -19.45
N PRO A 77 0.87 4.66 -19.32
CA PRO A 77 0.44 5.54 -18.25
C PRO A 77 0.44 4.78 -16.92
N ILE A 78 1.01 5.39 -15.90
CA ILE A 78 1.11 4.81 -14.56
C ILE A 78 0.46 5.74 -13.55
N LEU A 79 -0.44 5.19 -12.73
CA LEU A 79 -0.99 5.86 -11.57
C LEU A 79 -0.47 5.17 -10.29
N LEU A 80 0.18 5.95 -9.46
CA LEU A 80 0.44 5.61 -8.06
C LEU A 80 -0.57 6.33 -7.18
N ILE A 81 -1.17 5.61 -6.25
CA ILE A 81 -2.10 6.18 -5.27
C ILE A 81 -1.84 5.56 -3.90
N ALA A 82 -1.68 6.38 -2.87
CA ALA A 82 -1.38 5.91 -1.53
C ALA A 82 -1.79 6.90 -0.45
N GLY A 83 -2.08 6.39 0.74
CA GLY A 83 -2.37 7.20 1.91
C GLY A 83 -1.12 7.83 2.52
N THR A 84 -1.21 9.10 2.93
CA THR A 84 -0.07 9.80 3.56
C THR A 84 0.26 9.29 4.95
N LYS A 85 -0.63 8.46 5.53
CA LYS A 85 -0.42 7.80 6.83
C LYS A 85 -0.26 6.29 6.71
N ASP A 86 0.03 5.76 5.51
CA ASP A 86 0.32 4.34 5.31
C ASP A 86 1.69 3.96 5.91
N PRO A 87 1.74 3.15 6.98
CA PRO A 87 3.01 2.75 7.59
C PRO A 87 3.80 1.75 6.76
N VAL A 88 3.14 1.01 5.84
CA VAL A 88 3.78 0.04 4.93
C VAL A 88 4.68 0.78 3.94
N SER A 89 4.22 1.91 3.44
CA SER A 89 5.00 2.80 2.58
C SER A 89 5.95 3.74 3.32
N ASN A 90 6.16 3.52 4.64
CA ASN A 90 6.89 4.44 5.51
C ASN A 90 6.32 5.87 5.43
N PHE A 91 5.00 5.99 5.59
CA PHE A 91 4.26 7.26 5.56
C PHE A 91 4.48 8.04 4.26
N GLY A 92 4.38 7.35 3.13
CA GLY A 92 4.50 7.88 1.78
C GLY A 92 5.93 7.97 1.24
N LYS A 93 6.97 7.89 2.07
CA LYS A 93 8.37 7.99 1.61
C LYS A 93 8.74 6.90 0.59
N GLY A 94 8.30 5.66 0.79
CA GLY A 94 8.51 4.57 -0.17
C GLY A 94 7.84 4.85 -1.51
N MET A 95 6.66 5.46 -1.48
CA MET A 95 5.95 5.85 -2.69
C MET A 95 6.60 7.04 -3.41
N ASP A 96 7.16 8.02 -2.66
CA ASP A 96 7.94 9.11 -3.25
C ASP A 96 9.16 8.55 -4.02
N LEU A 97 9.89 7.59 -3.44
CA LEU A 97 11.03 6.93 -4.10
C LEU A 97 10.60 6.13 -5.33
N LEU A 98 9.48 5.41 -5.24
CA LEU A 98 8.93 4.65 -6.36
C LEU A 98 8.51 5.59 -7.50
N HIS A 99 7.83 6.69 -7.18
CA HIS A 99 7.46 7.71 -8.15
C HIS A 99 8.70 8.32 -8.85
N GLU A 100 9.73 8.67 -8.07
CA GLU A 100 10.99 9.18 -8.62
C GLU A 100 11.65 8.17 -9.57
N MET A 101 11.71 6.90 -9.17
CA MET A 101 12.30 5.84 -9.99
C MET A 101 11.52 5.64 -11.30
N LEU A 102 10.19 5.50 -11.21
CA LEU A 102 9.35 5.25 -12.38
C LEU A 102 9.31 6.46 -13.33
N SER A 103 9.35 7.68 -12.83
CA SER A 103 9.39 8.91 -13.64
C SER A 103 10.70 9.07 -14.44
N LYS A 104 11.77 8.35 -14.09
CA LYS A 104 13.00 8.27 -14.88
C LYS A 104 12.89 7.26 -16.02
N ILE A 105 11.89 6.37 -15.98
CA ILE A 105 11.73 5.25 -16.90
C ILE A 105 10.54 5.49 -17.85
N PHE A 106 9.42 5.98 -17.33
CA PHE A 106 8.16 6.15 -18.04
C PHE A 106 7.83 7.63 -18.21
N MET A 107 7.17 7.96 -19.32
CA MET A 107 6.85 9.34 -19.67
C MET A 107 5.63 9.90 -18.90
N ASN A 108 4.71 9.04 -18.53
CA ASN A 108 3.41 9.42 -17.94
C ASN A 108 3.21 8.74 -16.58
N VAL A 109 3.83 9.28 -15.54
CA VAL A 109 3.68 8.77 -14.17
C VAL A 109 2.97 9.82 -13.32
N SER A 110 1.83 9.46 -12.79
CA SER A 110 1.06 10.29 -11.85
C SER A 110 1.13 9.70 -10.44
N TYR A 111 1.24 10.56 -9.44
CA TYR A 111 1.19 10.14 -8.04
C TYR A 111 0.17 10.97 -7.27
N ILE A 112 -0.83 10.29 -6.72
CA ILE A 112 -1.91 10.87 -5.91
C ILE A 112 -1.69 10.48 -4.45
N LYS A 113 -1.52 11.49 -3.60
CA LYS A 113 -1.49 11.34 -2.15
C LYS A 113 -2.88 11.53 -1.59
N VAL A 114 -3.39 10.50 -0.90
CA VAL A 114 -4.68 10.58 -0.19
C VAL A 114 -4.39 11.01 1.24
N GLU A 115 -4.69 12.28 1.53
CA GLU A 115 -4.36 12.87 2.82
C GLU A 115 -5.07 12.19 3.98
N ASN A 116 -4.31 11.93 5.04
CA ASN A 116 -4.75 11.27 6.27
C ASN A 116 -5.23 9.82 6.13
N ASP A 117 -5.30 9.25 4.93
CA ASP A 117 -5.61 7.85 4.75
C ASP A 117 -4.39 6.95 5.01
N ARG A 118 -4.68 5.72 5.37
CA ARG A 118 -3.73 4.68 5.72
C ARG A 118 -3.48 3.76 4.54
N HIS A 119 -3.34 2.46 4.77
CA HIS A 119 -2.94 1.51 3.74
C HIS A 119 -4.01 1.31 2.65
N GLU A 120 -5.26 1.15 3.03
CA GLU A 120 -6.38 0.90 2.11
C GLU A 120 -7.12 2.19 1.74
N VAL A 121 -6.59 2.93 0.76
CA VAL A 121 -7.17 4.21 0.34
C VAL A 121 -8.55 4.11 -0.33
N PHE A 122 -8.89 2.94 -0.89
CA PHE A 122 -10.19 2.70 -1.51
C PHE A 122 -11.28 2.23 -0.54
N SER A 123 -10.90 2.03 0.72
CA SER A 123 -11.81 1.66 1.82
C SER A 123 -11.71 2.62 3.00
N GLY A 124 -10.87 3.66 2.90
CA GLY A 124 -10.70 4.67 3.93
C GLY A 124 -11.79 5.76 3.93
N LEU A 125 -11.68 6.70 4.85
CA LEU A 125 -12.62 7.84 4.95
C LEU A 125 -12.61 8.74 3.71
N ASN A 126 -11.51 8.77 2.95
CA ASN A 126 -11.38 9.55 1.72
C ASN A 126 -11.53 8.70 0.44
N LYS A 127 -12.19 7.54 0.51
CA LYS A 127 -12.38 6.62 -0.62
C LYS A 127 -12.98 7.27 -1.87
N GLU A 128 -13.95 8.17 -1.71
CA GLU A 128 -14.55 8.89 -2.83
C GLU A 128 -13.53 9.74 -3.60
N PHE A 129 -12.63 10.42 -2.88
CA PHE A 129 -11.53 11.16 -3.51
C PHE A 129 -10.61 10.20 -4.28
N ALA A 130 -10.24 9.07 -3.68
CA ALA A 130 -9.37 8.07 -4.30
C ALA A 130 -10.00 7.49 -5.58
N TYR A 131 -11.28 7.09 -5.51
CA TYR A 131 -12.04 6.60 -6.67
C TYR A 131 -12.15 7.65 -7.79
N ASN A 132 -12.48 8.90 -7.46
CA ASN A 132 -12.60 9.95 -8.45
C ASN A 132 -11.27 10.25 -9.15
N LYS A 133 -10.14 10.19 -8.41
CA LYS A 133 -8.81 10.35 -9.01
C LYS A 133 -8.44 9.19 -9.91
N MET A 134 -8.71 7.95 -9.49
CA MET A 134 -8.52 6.76 -10.33
C MET A 134 -9.39 6.83 -11.59
N LYS A 135 -10.68 7.15 -11.44
CA LYS A 135 -11.59 7.31 -12.57
C LYS A 135 -11.11 8.37 -13.56
N SER A 136 -10.74 9.56 -13.06
CA SER A 136 -10.23 10.64 -13.90
C SER A 136 -8.95 10.23 -14.66
N PHE A 137 -8.09 9.41 -14.04
CA PHE A 137 -6.92 8.86 -14.72
C PHE A 137 -7.33 7.92 -15.85
N LEU A 138 -8.26 7.00 -15.60
CA LEU A 138 -8.73 6.03 -16.62
C LEU A 138 -9.48 6.70 -17.77
N ASP A 139 -10.25 7.75 -17.50
CA ASP A 139 -11.01 8.49 -18.51
C ASP A 139 -10.11 9.26 -19.52
N ASN A 140 -8.80 9.39 -19.26
CA ASN A 140 -7.83 10.05 -20.12
C ASN A 140 -7.12 9.13 -21.12
N PHE A 141 -7.41 7.80 -21.08
CA PHE A 141 -6.82 6.77 -21.93
C PHE A 141 -7.86 5.85 -22.55
#